data_9949944f4f04018e12f706b073310821
#
_entry.id   9949944f4f04018e12f706b073310821
#
_cell.length_a   1.000
_cell.length_b   1.000
_cell.length_c   1.000
_cell.angle_alpha   90.00
_cell.angle_beta   90.00
_cell.angle_gamma   90.00
#
_symmetry.space_group_name_H-M   'P 1'
#
loop_
_entity.id
_entity.type
_entity.pdbx_description
1 polymer ?
#
loop_
_entity_poly.entity_id
_entity_poly.type
_entity_poly.pdbx_seq_one_letter_code
_entity_poly.pdbx_strand_id
1 'polypeptide(L)'
;MIIVKNVTVYPVTSEPIVDGAVAWEDGKIIAVGKPDNLGPEVEAALSAGRATIVDGEGGVLMPGIIDAHSHLGVHEQGIGWEGADYNESTSPVTPDMRVIDGINPHEMGVQD
;
A
#
# COMPACT_ATOMS: atom_id res chain seq x y z
N MET A 1 8.95 -16.97 7.17
CA MET A 1 7.56 -16.46 7.34
C MET A 1 7.57 -15.34 8.36
N ILE A 2 6.80 -14.29 8.13
CA ILE A 2 6.57 -13.21 9.11
C ILE A 2 5.08 -13.20 9.45
N ILE A 3 4.77 -13.05 10.74
CA ILE A 3 3.39 -13.01 11.24
C ILE A 3 3.24 -11.75 12.10
N VAL A 4 2.38 -10.84 11.68
CA VAL A 4 1.93 -9.71 12.52
C VAL A 4 0.66 -10.12 13.22
N LYS A 5 0.59 -9.91 14.53
CA LYS A 5 -0.58 -10.18 15.37
C LYS A 5 -0.88 -9.00 16.29
N ASN A 6 -1.98 -9.08 17.04
CA ASN A 6 -2.43 -8.01 17.93
C ASN A 6 -2.66 -6.71 17.15
N VAL A 7 -3.44 -6.83 16.06
CA VAL A 7 -3.83 -5.71 15.19
C VAL A 7 -5.31 -5.81 14.85
N THR A 8 -5.91 -4.68 14.48
CA THR A 8 -7.19 -4.70 13.76
C THR A 8 -6.86 -4.75 12.27
N VAL A 9 -7.16 -5.88 11.61
CA VAL A 9 -6.93 -6.05 10.17
C VAL A 9 -8.14 -5.52 9.41
N TYR A 10 -7.88 -4.64 8.42
CA TYR A 10 -8.86 -4.16 7.45
C TYR A 10 -8.57 -4.79 6.08
N PRO A 11 -9.21 -5.91 5.72
CA PRO A 11 -8.95 -6.57 4.44
C PRO A 11 -9.49 -5.79 3.23
N VAL A 12 -10.36 -4.80 3.46
CA VAL A 12 -11.10 -3.98 2.47
C VAL A 12 -12.19 -4.78 1.73
N THR A 13 -11.96 -6.07 1.48
CA THR A 13 -12.92 -6.96 0.77
C THR A 13 -13.88 -7.70 1.70
N SER A 14 -13.72 -7.52 3.03
CA SER A 14 -14.55 -8.12 4.06
C SER A 14 -14.56 -7.24 5.31
N GLU A 15 -15.38 -7.62 6.31
CA GLU A 15 -15.43 -6.91 7.60
C GLU A 15 -14.06 -6.91 8.30
N PRO A 16 -13.79 -5.86 9.10
CA PRO A 16 -12.57 -5.79 9.90
C PRO A 16 -12.44 -6.95 10.89
N ILE A 17 -11.22 -7.41 11.09
CA ILE A 17 -10.88 -8.48 12.03
C ILE A 17 -10.16 -7.88 13.23
N VAL A 18 -10.90 -7.62 14.31
CA VAL A 18 -10.34 -7.15 15.59
C VAL A 18 -9.46 -8.26 16.18
N ASP A 19 -8.37 -7.92 16.86
CA ASP A 19 -7.37 -8.87 17.36
C ASP A 19 -6.98 -9.89 16.28
N GLY A 20 -6.74 -9.39 15.09
CA GLY A 20 -6.40 -10.16 13.91
C GLY A 20 -4.91 -10.41 13.79
N ALA A 21 -4.58 -11.21 12.76
CA ALA A 21 -3.21 -11.46 12.35
C ALA A 21 -3.12 -11.64 10.83
N VAL A 22 -1.94 -11.35 10.29
CA VAL A 22 -1.58 -11.60 8.89
C VAL A 22 -0.24 -12.31 8.87
N ALA A 23 -0.15 -13.36 8.06
CA ALA A 23 1.09 -14.09 7.80
C ALA A 23 1.48 -13.93 6.33
N TRP A 24 2.77 -13.71 6.07
CA TRP A 24 3.30 -13.68 4.71
C TRP A 24 4.69 -14.31 4.61
N GLU A 25 5.00 -14.81 3.45
CA GLU A 25 6.28 -15.39 3.11
C GLU A 25 6.58 -15.14 1.61
N ASP A 26 7.82 -14.88 1.28
CA ASP A 26 8.28 -14.64 -0.10
C ASP A 26 7.43 -13.62 -0.89
N GLY A 27 7.05 -12.52 -0.23
CA GLY A 27 6.26 -11.45 -0.82
C GLY A 27 4.78 -11.77 -1.04
N LYS A 28 4.27 -12.87 -0.49
CA LYS A 28 2.87 -13.28 -0.61
C LYS A 28 2.19 -13.39 0.75
N ILE A 29 0.94 -12.94 0.81
CA ILE A 29 0.08 -13.17 1.97
C ILE A 29 -0.33 -14.64 1.96
N ILE A 30 -0.02 -15.34 3.05
CA ILE A 30 -0.34 -16.77 3.24
C ILE A 30 -1.66 -16.92 3.98
N ALA A 31 -1.88 -16.09 5.01
CA ALA A 31 -3.10 -16.16 5.80
C ALA A 31 -3.49 -14.79 6.37
N VAL A 32 -4.79 -14.57 6.51
CA VAL A 32 -5.40 -13.43 7.20
C VAL A 32 -6.54 -13.95 8.06
N GLY A 33 -6.56 -13.62 9.33
CA GLY A 33 -7.60 -14.13 10.23
C GLY A 33 -7.34 -13.85 11.69
N LYS A 34 -7.95 -14.65 12.55
CA LYS A 34 -7.61 -14.69 13.97
C LYS A 34 -6.29 -15.43 14.17
N PRO A 35 -5.46 -15.05 15.16
CA PRO A 35 -4.17 -15.68 15.42
C PRO A 35 -4.24 -17.22 15.57
N ASP A 36 -5.31 -17.72 16.18
CA ASP A 36 -5.51 -19.15 16.45
C ASP A 36 -6.06 -19.92 15.24
N ASN A 37 -6.30 -19.25 14.12
CA ASN A 37 -6.92 -19.86 12.94
C ASN A 37 -6.28 -19.34 11.61
N LEU A 38 -4.98 -19.34 11.55
CA LEU A 38 -4.21 -18.95 10.35
C LEU A 38 -3.90 -20.13 9.42
N GLY A 39 -4.28 -21.34 9.82
CA GLY A 39 -4.15 -22.56 9.02
C GLY A 39 -2.83 -23.32 9.20
N PRO A 40 -2.80 -24.54 8.65
CA PRO A 40 -1.78 -25.52 8.94
C PRO A 40 -0.37 -25.12 8.49
N GLU A 41 -0.26 -24.31 7.45
CA GLU A 41 1.04 -23.84 6.95
C GLU A 41 1.71 -22.88 7.95
N VAL A 42 0.94 -21.99 8.54
CA VAL A 42 1.40 -21.06 9.58
C VAL A 42 1.74 -21.82 10.86
N GLU A 43 0.91 -22.78 11.25
CA GLU A 43 1.16 -23.65 12.42
C GLU A 43 2.45 -24.47 12.27
N ALA A 44 2.67 -25.01 11.08
CA ALA A 44 3.90 -25.74 10.77
C ALA A 44 5.15 -24.84 10.82
N ALA A 45 5.05 -23.62 10.33
CA ALA A 45 6.14 -22.65 10.39
C ALA A 45 6.47 -22.23 11.83
N LEU A 46 5.45 -22.00 12.66
CA LEU A 46 5.60 -21.71 14.10
C LEU A 46 6.26 -22.88 14.84
N SER A 47 5.75 -24.10 14.64
CA SER A 47 6.26 -25.30 15.29
C SER A 47 7.71 -25.62 14.91
N ALA A 48 8.09 -25.29 13.69
CA ALA A 48 9.46 -25.46 13.19
C ALA A 48 10.42 -24.31 13.55
N GLY A 49 9.94 -23.27 14.25
CA GLY A 49 10.74 -22.09 14.57
C GLY A 49 11.16 -21.25 13.37
N ARG A 50 10.42 -21.35 12.24
CA ARG A 50 10.69 -20.62 10.99
C ARG A 50 9.88 -19.34 10.84
N ALA A 51 9.05 -19.01 11.81
CA ALA A 51 8.23 -17.80 11.81
C ALA A 51 8.79 -16.74 12.75
N THR A 52 8.86 -15.50 12.27
CA THR A 52 9.10 -14.31 13.08
C THR A 52 7.76 -13.70 13.44
N ILE A 53 7.51 -13.48 14.72
CA ILE A 53 6.27 -12.85 15.20
C ILE A 53 6.56 -11.38 15.48
N VAL A 54 5.71 -10.52 14.96
CA VAL A 54 5.70 -9.08 15.21
C VAL A 54 4.42 -8.72 15.95
N ASP A 55 4.55 -8.09 17.11
CA ASP A 55 3.42 -7.53 17.84
C ASP A 55 3.06 -6.16 17.24
N GLY A 56 1.84 -6.00 16.77
CA GLY A 56 1.33 -4.76 16.21
C GLY A 56 0.75 -3.79 17.23
N GLU A 57 0.86 -4.11 18.53
CA GLU A 57 0.53 -3.22 19.67
C GLU A 57 -0.90 -2.62 19.62
N GLY A 58 -1.85 -3.39 19.10
CA GLY A 58 -3.24 -2.92 18.93
C GLY A 58 -3.44 -1.98 17.75
N GLY A 59 -2.45 -1.82 16.89
CA GLY A 59 -2.51 -0.96 15.71
C GLY A 59 -3.45 -1.46 14.62
N VAL A 60 -3.44 -0.77 13.50
CA VAL A 60 -4.23 -1.09 12.31
C VAL A 60 -3.33 -1.64 11.22
N LEU A 61 -3.72 -2.75 10.63
CA LEU A 61 -3.07 -3.34 9.47
C LEU A 61 -4.02 -3.36 8.28
N MET A 62 -3.62 -2.75 7.18
CA MET A 62 -4.41 -2.65 5.96
C MET A 62 -3.49 -2.79 4.74
N PRO A 63 -4.03 -3.10 3.55
CA PRO A 63 -3.27 -3.04 2.31
C PRO A 63 -2.67 -1.65 2.07
N GLY A 64 -1.55 -1.59 1.35
CA GLY A 64 -0.99 -0.34 0.89
C GLY A 64 -2.01 0.48 0.10
N ILE A 65 -2.00 1.79 0.29
CA ILE A 65 -2.93 2.68 -0.41
C ILE A 65 -2.53 2.76 -1.88
N ILE A 66 -3.52 2.58 -2.77
CA ILE A 66 -3.40 2.83 -4.20
C ILE A 66 -4.23 4.07 -4.50
N ASP A 67 -3.56 5.16 -4.82
CA ASP A 67 -4.22 6.39 -5.23
C ASP A 67 -4.38 6.40 -6.75
N ALA A 68 -5.63 6.34 -7.21
CA ALA A 68 -5.96 6.35 -8.63
C ALA A 68 -6.01 7.77 -9.24
N HIS A 69 -5.94 8.81 -8.42
CA HIS A 69 -5.91 10.20 -8.85
C HIS A 69 -4.82 10.95 -8.07
N SER A 70 -3.65 11.02 -8.64
CA SER A 70 -2.49 11.69 -8.06
C SER A 70 -1.91 12.70 -9.05
N HIS A 71 -1.40 13.81 -8.52
CA HIS A 71 -0.61 14.78 -9.27
C HIS A 71 0.91 14.57 -9.07
N LEU A 72 1.27 13.46 -8.45
CA LEU A 72 2.66 13.08 -8.22
C LEU A 72 3.39 12.88 -9.55
N GLY A 73 4.53 13.51 -9.69
CA GLY A 73 5.34 13.46 -10.90
C GLY A 73 4.96 14.48 -11.98
N VAL A 74 3.88 15.26 -11.81
CA VAL A 74 3.47 16.27 -12.79
C VAL A 74 3.42 17.68 -12.19
N HIS A 75 4.22 17.89 -11.14
CA HIS A 75 4.39 19.18 -10.49
C HIS A 75 5.87 19.46 -10.26
N GLU A 76 6.32 20.63 -10.67
CA GLU A 76 7.70 21.07 -10.46
C GLU A 76 7.79 21.97 -9.23
N GLN A 77 8.57 21.57 -8.24
CA GLN A 77 8.69 22.30 -6.99
C GLN A 77 9.45 23.61 -7.16
N GLY A 78 8.93 24.66 -6.55
CA GLY A 78 9.60 25.95 -6.49
C GLY A 78 9.39 26.89 -7.67
N ILE A 79 8.61 26.47 -8.68
CA ILE A 79 8.33 27.28 -9.89
C ILE A 79 6.91 27.88 -9.88
N GLY A 80 6.08 27.51 -8.91
CA GLY A 80 4.71 28.01 -8.84
C GLY A 80 3.78 27.33 -9.84
N TRP A 81 2.84 28.11 -10.42
CA TRP A 81 1.83 27.54 -11.31
C TRP A 81 2.40 27.08 -12.66
N GLU A 82 3.50 27.65 -13.11
CA GLU A 82 4.17 27.27 -14.36
C GLU A 82 4.72 25.84 -14.34
N GLY A 83 4.99 25.32 -13.14
CA GLY A 83 5.43 23.94 -12.96
C GLY A 83 4.32 22.94 -12.74
N ALA A 84 3.06 23.34 -12.91
CA ALA A 84 1.88 22.51 -12.64
C ALA A 84 1.32 21.91 -13.95
N ASP A 85 1.92 20.81 -14.41
CA ASP A 85 1.62 20.15 -15.69
C ASP A 85 0.50 19.10 -15.61
N TYR A 86 -0.42 19.26 -14.67
CA TYR A 86 -1.49 18.30 -14.43
C TYR A 86 -2.87 18.70 -14.99
N ASN A 87 -3.02 19.92 -15.49
CA ASN A 87 -4.27 20.38 -16.08
C ASN A 87 -4.02 21.14 -17.38
N GLU A 88 -4.69 20.73 -18.45
CA GLU A 88 -4.80 21.55 -19.67
C GLU A 88 -5.80 22.69 -19.43
N SER A 89 -5.36 23.92 -19.66
CA SER A 89 -6.18 25.13 -19.47
C SER A 89 -6.33 25.99 -20.73
N THR A 90 -5.68 25.62 -21.83
CA THR A 90 -5.68 26.42 -23.08
C THR A 90 -6.76 26.01 -24.05
N SER A 91 -7.20 24.75 -24.04
CA SER A 91 -8.26 24.23 -24.87
C SER A 91 -9.23 23.34 -24.09
N PRO A 92 -10.54 23.44 -24.35
CA PRO A 92 -11.54 22.65 -23.65
C PRO A 92 -11.56 21.16 -24.06
N VAL A 93 -10.89 20.80 -25.16
CA VAL A 93 -10.84 19.42 -25.67
C VAL A 93 -9.44 19.16 -26.26
N THR A 94 -8.70 18.30 -25.58
CA THR A 94 -7.31 17.93 -25.96
C THR A 94 -7.08 16.41 -25.79
N PRO A 95 -7.78 15.57 -26.60
CA PRO A 95 -7.74 14.12 -26.44
C PRO A 95 -6.38 13.47 -26.79
N ASP A 96 -5.51 14.22 -27.39
CA ASP A 96 -4.15 13.86 -27.77
C ASP A 96 -3.12 14.10 -26.63
N MET A 97 -3.49 14.89 -25.62
CA MET A 97 -2.63 15.15 -24.46
C MET A 97 -2.51 13.90 -23.57
N ARG A 98 -1.28 13.62 -23.14
CA ARG A 98 -0.99 12.49 -22.27
C ARG A 98 -0.17 12.96 -21.08
N VAL A 99 -0.57 12.58 -19.87
CA VAL A 99 0.12 12.97 -18.64
C VAL A 99 1.59 12.52 -18.64
N ILE A 100 1.92 11.42 -19.32
CA ILE A 100 3.28 10.91 -19.41
C ILE A 100 4.26 11.92 -20.04
N ASP A 101 3.73 12.83 -20.87
CA ASP A 101 4.56 13.84 -21.53
C ASP A 101 4.94 15.01 -20.60
N GLY A 102 4.20 15.16 -19.46
CA GLY A 102 4.48 16.12 -18.40
C GLY A 102 5.17 15.55 -17.16
N ILE A 103 5.58 14.28 -17.18
CA ILE A 103 6.21 13.68 -15.99
C ILE A 103 7.60 14.27 -15.74
N ASN A 104 7.78 14.80 -14.53
CA ASN A 104 9.07 15.20 -13.99
C ASN A 104 9.62 14.10 -13.05
N PRO A 105 10.59 13.29 -13.49
CA PRO A 105 11.15 12.20 -12.66
C PRO A 105 12.01 12.71 -11.49
N HIS A 106 12.29 14.00 -11.44
CA HIS A 106 13.04 14.63 -10.36
C HIS A 106 12.17 15.25 -9.28
N GLU A 107 10.84 15.14 -9.40
CA GLU A 107 9.97 15.55 -8.32
C GLU A 107 10.24 14.72 -7.05
N MET A 108 10.41 15.39 -5.91
CA MET A 108 10.81 14.73 -4.65
C MET A 108 9.83 13.63 -4.22
N GLY A 109 8.54 13.84 -4.42
CA GLY A 109 7.53 12.86 -4.07
C GLY A 109 7.55 11.58 -4.94
N VAL A 110 8.30 11.56 -6.06
CA VAL A 110 8.50 10.34 -6.87
C VAL A 110 9.65 9.49 -6.30
N GLN A 111 10.53 10.11 -5.50
CA GLN A 111 11.75 9.47 -4.98
C GLN A 111 11.57 8.89 -3.58
N ASP A 112 10.51 9.27 -2.87
CA ASP A 112 10.12 8.80 -1.54
C ASP A 112 9.20 7.58 -1.62
#